data_d5145ad2092862fe169fa0563853051d
#
_entry.id   d5145ad2092862fe169fa0563853051d
#
_cell.length_a   1.000
_cell.length_b   1.000
_cell.length_c   1.000
_cell.angle_alpha   90.00
_cell.angle_beta   90.00
_cell.angle_gamma   90.00
#
_symmetry.space_group_name_H-M   'P 1'
#
loop_
_entity.id
_entity.type
_entity.pdbx_description
1 polymer ?
#
loop_
_entity_poly.entity_id
_entity_poly.type
_entity_poly.pdbx_seq_one_letter_code
_entity_poly.pdbx_strand_id
1 'polypeptide(L)' 'MTDISNDITSTIGRRIRSERDLRGWSLAELAERSDVSKAMLSAMERGLTSPTAALLVR' A
#
# COMPACT_ATOMS: atom_id res chain seq x y z
N MET A 1 -15.94 -16.10 8.57
CA MET A 1 -15.41 -15.04 9.44
C MET A 1 -14.18 -14.41 8.79
N THR A 2 -14.13 -13.11 8.82
CA THR A 2 -13.04 -12.40 8.16
C THR A 2 -11.78 -12.43 9.02
N ASP A 3 -10.65 -12.69 8.38
CA ASP A 3 -9.35 -12.64 9.04
C ASP A 3 -9.02 -11.21 9.42
N ILE A 4 -8.69 -10.98 10.69
CA ILE A 4 -8.33 -9.65 11.17
C ILE A 4 -7.13 -9.07 10.38
N SER A 5 -6.17 -9.94 10.04
CA SER A 5 -5.00 -9.53 9.26
C SER A 5 -5.42 -9.01 7.89
N ASN A 6 -6.39 -9.66 7.24
CA ASN A 6 -6.90 -9.20 5.95
C ASN A 6 -7.63 -7.87 6.08
N ASP A 7 -8.41 -7.70 7.16
CA ASP A 7 -9.12 -6.45 7.40
C ASP A 7 -8.13 -5.29 7.59
N ILE A 8 -7.09 -5.52 8.38
CA ILE A 8 -6.07 -4.50 8.62
C ILE A 8 -5.33 -4.17 7.34
N THR A 9 -4.95 -5.18 6.56
CA THR A 9 -4.24 -4.99 5.30
C THR A 9 -5.09 -4.18 4.32
N SER A 10 -6.38 -4.53 4.19
CA SER A 10 -7.29 -3.81 3.30
C SER A 10 -7.47 -2.36 3.75
N THR A 11 -7.59 -2.14 5.06
CA THR A 11 -7.77 -0.80 5.60
C THR A 11 -6.55 0.07 5.32
N ILE A 12 -5.36 -0.49 5.53
CA ILE A 12 -4.11 0.23 5.27
C ILE A 12 -3.98 0.55 3.79
N GLY A 13 -4.31 -0.41 2.93
CA GLY A 13 -4.25 -0.20 1.49
C GLY A 13 -5.14 0.95 1.04
N ARG A 14 -6.38 0.98 1.54
CA ARG A 14 -7.30 2.07 1.22
C ARG A 14 -6.81 3.40 1.77
N ARG A 15 -6.21 3.39 2.94
CA ARG A 15 -5.66 4.60 3.55
C ARG A 15 -4.50 5.15 2.71
N ILE A 16 -3.63 4.27 2.24
CA ILE A 16 -2.52 4.67 1.38
C ILE A 16 -3.06 5.35 0.12
N ARG A 17 -4.07 4.76 -0.50
CA ARG A 17 -4.66 5.33 -1.70
C ARG A 17 -5.31 6.67 -1.43
N SER A 18 -6.04 6.79 -0.34
CA SER A 18 -6.68 8.05 0.03
C SER A 18 -5.67 9.16 0.25
N GLU A 19 -4.59 8.85 0.97
CA GLU A 19 -3.54 9.84 1.23
C GLU A 19 -2.85 10.24 -0.07
N ARG A 20 -2.63 9.27 -0.95
CA ARG A 20 -2.03 9.54 -2.26
C ARG A 20 -2.94 10.47 -3.08
N ASP A 21 -4.23 10.16 -3.13
CA ASP A 21 -5.20 10.95 -3.89
C ASP A 21 -5.30 12.38 -3.35
N LEU A 22 -5.27 12.53 -2.03
CA LEU A 22 -5.30 13.86 -1.42
C LEU A 22 -4.12 14.72 -1.83
N ARG A 23 -2.98 14.10 -2.05
CA ARG A 23 -1.77 14.81 -2.45
C ARG A 23 -1.62 14.93 -3.96
N GLY A 24 -2.51 14.31 -4.71
CA GLY A 24 -2.44 14.31 -6.18
C GLY A 24 -1.27 13.50 -6.71
N TRP A 25 -0.81 12.50 -5.98
CA TRP A 25 0.32 11.68 -6.39
C TRP A 25 -0.12 10.46 -7.18
N SER A 26 0.63 10.11 -8.23
CA SER A 26 0.48 8.84 -8.91
C SER A 26 1.15 7.75 -8.08
N LEU A 27 0.90 6.48 -8.44
CA LEU A 27 1.62 5.37 -7.81
C LEU A 27 3.13 5.51 -8.00
N ALA A 28 3.54 5.93 -9.19
CA ALA A 28 4.95 6.13 -9.49
C ALA A 28 5.56 7.20 -8.57
N GLU A 29 4.82 8.29 -8.35
CA GLU A 29 5.27 9.36 -7.48
C GLU A 29 5.44 8.86 -6.04
N LEU A 30 4.45 8.11 -5.56
CA LEU A 30 4.54 7.57 -4.22
C LEU A 30 5.68 6.57 -4.08
N ALA A 31 5.89 5.74 -5.11
CA ALA A 31 6.99 4.78 -5.12
C ALA A 31 8.33 5.49 -4.97
N GLU A 32 8.49 6.58 -5.71
CA GLU A 32 9.71 7.37 -5.67
C GLU A 32 9.95 7.98 -4.30
N ARG A 33 8.88 8.52 -3.71
CA ARG A 33 8.99 9.20 -2.40
C ARG A 33 9.18 8.24 -1.24
N SER A 34 8.64 7.03 -1.35
CA SER A 34 8.65 6.06 -0.26
C SER A 34 9.79 5.05 -0.35
N ASP A 35 10.48 5.02 -1.48
CA ASP A 35 11.52 4.03 -1.75
C ASP A 35 10.97 2.60 -1.72
N VAL A 36 9.69 2.45 -2.06
CA VAL A 36 9.00 1.16 -2.18
C VAL A 36 8.57 1.01 -3.63
N SER A 37 8.70 -0.20 -4.19
CA SER A 37 8.40 -0.40 -5.59
C SER A 37 6.93 -0.11 -5.91
N LYS A 38 6.69 0.36 -7.14
CA LYS A 38 5.33 0.64 -7.62
C LYS A 38 4.47 -0.62 -7.56
N ALA A 39 5.04 -1.76 -7.93
CA ALA A 39 4.31 -3.03 -7.92
C ALA A 39 3.89 -3.41 -6.50
N MET A 40 4.77 -3.21 -5.53
CA MET A 40 4.47 -3.50 -4.14
C MET A 40 3.37 -2.57 -3.62
N LEU A 41 3.47 -1.27 -3.92
CA LEU A 41 2.45 -0.30 -3.51
C LEU A 41 1.10 -0.62 -4.13
N SER A 42 1.08 -1.01 -5.41
CA SER A 42 -0.14 -1.41 -6.07
C SER A 42 -0.78 -2.60 -5.36
N ALA A 43 0.04 -3.60 -5.00
CA ALA A 43 -0.45 -4.76 -4.28
C ALA A 43 -1.02 -4.37 -2.91
N MET A 44 -0.34 -3.47 -2.20
CA MET A 44 -0.81 -3.00 -0.91
C MET A 44 -2.15 -2.27 -1.02
N GLU A 45 -2.30 -1.41 -2.03
CA GLU A 45 -3.55 -0.68 -2.23
C GLU A 45 -4.71 -1.60 -2.53
N ARG A 46 -4.44 -2.75 -3.12
CA ARG A 46 -5.46 -3.74 -3.43
C ARG A 46 -5.67 -4.77 -2.33
N GLY A 47 -4.91 -4.66 -1.23
CA GLY A 47 -5.02 -5.58 -0.12
C GLY A 47 -4.41 -6.94 -0.37
N LEU A 48 -3.51 -7.04 -1.34
CA LEU A 48 -2.88 -8.32 -1.72
C LEU A 48 -1.62 -8.65 -0.93
N THR A 49 -1.05 -7.65 -0.27
CA THR A 49 0.14 -7.85 0.55
C THR A 49 0.15 -6.84 1.70
N SER A 50 0.89 -7.13 2.74
CA SER A 50 0.96 -6.27 3.91
C SER A 50 2.16 -5.32 3.82
N PRO A 51 2.11 -4.19 4.55
CA PRO A 51 3.27 -3.29 4.65
C PRO A 51 4.52 -3.99 5.19
N THR A 52 4.34 -5.01 6.04
CA THR A 52 5.47 -5.78 6.56
C THR A 52 6.23 -6.46 5.44
N ALA A 53 5.51 -7.00 4.46
CA ALA A 53 6.15 -7.63 3.30
C ALA A 53 6.97 -6.61 2.53
N ALA A 54 6.48 -5.38 2.40
CA ALA A 54 7.21 -4.31 1.71
C ALA A 54 8.53 -4.02 2.41
N LEU A 55 8.53 -4.01 3.72
CA LEU A 55 9.75 -3.77 4.50
C LEU A 55 10.78 -4.87 4.30
N LEU A 56 10.31 -6.11 4.13
CA LEU A 56 11.20 -7.26 3.99
C LEU A 56 11.87 -7.32 2.63
N VAL A 57 11.23 -6.80 1.59
CA VAL A 57 11.75 -6.89 0.22
C VAL A 57 12.52 -5.65 -0.22
N ARG A 58 12.63 -4.66 0.61
CA ARG A 58 13.38 -3.45 0.29
C ARG A 58 14.89 -3.68 0.24
#